data_f9b194f481d1f0b69368e55dc94846c6
#
_entry.id   f9b194f481d1f0b69368e55dc94846c6
#
_cell.length_a   1.000
_cell.length_b   1.000
_cell.length_c   1.000
_cell.angle_alpha   90.00
_cell.angle_beta   90.00
_cell.angle_gamma   90.00
#
_symmetry.space_group_name_H-M   'P 1'
#
loop_
_entity.id
_entity.type
_entity.pdbx_description
1 polymer ?
#
loop_
_entity_poly.entity_id
_entity_poly.type
_entity_poly.pdbx_seq_one_letter_code
_entity_poly.pdbx_strand_id
1 'polypeptide(L)'
;MRVHGENARDHAVVIGGSIAGLCAARVLSDHYTRVTVFERDDLPGAPASRAAVPQDRHLHMLMARGAIEFESLFPGLLQDMVAAGVPILENRPDCIYLGAAGHVLGTGQTLRDKFTAYVPSRPHLEWQLRRRVLDIDNVDVVQRHVLEPRFDPVRRRVTGVLLDPDSDGNSEFVAADLVVDAAGRGTRLPVWLTRWGYQRPIEEAIDIGIGYATQQFRMPEGLIQEKVVVAGASHDESLGLGMLHYEDGTWVLTTFGVANAKPPKTFPEMLALADQLLPAHFSAALAKAEPFGEPAFHAFPVSRWRRYDKLDRFPAGIVPFGDAVVSFNPTFGQGMTMTSLQGGHLRRALELPDDEVAAELNRATAKTTFPVWTMNAIGDVTFHHAETETIPWYWRPSGALFDQFLGAAETDSVLAEWFLRRFSLLDSLYMVPPPRIIGRAMRHNIRLWWRERREARPKAAV
;
A
#
# COMPACT_ATOMS: atom_id res chain seq x y z
N MET A 1 27.20 -18.82 -14.11
CA MET A 1 28.42 -19.11 -13.30
C MET A 1 28.62 -17.92 -12.40
N ARG A 2 28.12 -17.96 -11.16
CA ARG A 2 28.23 -16.86 -10.17
C ARG A 2 29.64 -16.93 -9.58
N VAL A 3 30.37 -15.82 -9.66
CA VAL A 3 31.67 -15.66 -8.98
C VAL A 3 31.35 -15.43 -7.50
N HIS A 4 31.48 -16.45 -6.67
CA HIS A 4 31.43 -16.26 -5.21
C HIS A 4 32.74 -15.53 -4.82
N GLY A 5 32.61 -14.23 -4.55
CA GLY A 5 33.68 -13.44 -3.96
C GLY A 5 33.94 -13.87 -2.52
N GLU A 6 35.16 -13.65 -2.04
CA GLU A 6 35.70 -14.04 -0.71
C GLU A 6 34.96 -13.46 0.52
N ASN A 7 33.78 -12.82 0.36
CA ASN A 7 32.93 -12.25 1.42
C ASN A 7 31.46 -12.70 1.29
N ALA A 8 31.20 -13.95 0.93
CA ALA A 8 29.82 -14.49 0.93
C ALA A 8 29.28 -14.53 2.37
N ARG A 9 28.27 -13.71 2.66
CA ARG A 9 27.46 -13.80 3.88
C ARG A 9 26.78 -15.15 3.90
N ASP A 10 26.78 -15.85 5.05
CA ASP A 10 26.33 -17.23 5.10
C ASP A 10 24.79 -17.32 5.13
N HIS A 11 24.15 -16.80 6.14
CA HIS A 11 22.72 -17.01 6.36
C HIS A 11 21.95 -15.74 6.69
N ALA A 12 20.87 -15.49 5.96
CA ALA A 12 19.87 -14.48 6.31
C ALA A 12 18.54 -15.12 6.72
N VAL A 13 17.89 -14.57 7.73
CA VAL A 13 16.57 -14.98 8.20
C VAL A 13 15.56 -13.87 7.99
N VAL A 14 14.37 -14.21 7.48
CA VAL A 14 13.25 -13.29 7.33
C VAL A 14 12.11 -13.73 8.23
N ILE A 15 11.59 -12.82 9.06
CA ILE A 15 10.44 -13.06 9.93
C ILE A 15 9.17 -12.57 9.21
N GLY A 16 8.31 -13.50 8.77
CA GLY A 16 7.07 -13.25 8.05
C GLY A 16 7.18 -13.49 6.54
N GLY A 17 6.26 -14.28 6.00
CA GLY A 17 6.21 -14.75 4.60
C GLY A 17 5.14 -14.05 3.73
N SER A 18 4.70 -12.85 4.10
CA SER A 18 3.82 -12.02 3.26
C SER A 18 4.64 -11.18 2.26
N ILE A 19 4.01 -10.30 1.47
CA ILE A 19 4.69 -9.55 0.40
C ILE A 19 6.00 -8.91 0.86
N ALA A 20 6.06 -8.32 2.04
CA ALA A 20 7.27 -7.68 2.57
C ALA A 20 8.40 -8.71 2.73
N GLY A 21 8.12 -9.83 3.38
CA GLY A 21 9.11 -10.90 3.56
C GLY A 21 9.56 -11.54 2.24
N LEU A 22 8.63 -11.74 1.30
CA LEU A 22 8.95 -12.27 -0.03
C LEU A 22 9.86 -11.31 -0.83
N CYS A 23 9.61 -10.00 -0.77
CA CYS A 23 10.51 -9.00 -1.35
C CYS A 23 11.90 -9.00 -0.71
N ALA A 24 11.95 -9.07 0.63
CA ALA A 24 13.22 -9.15 1.35
C ALA A 24 13.98 -10.44 0.98
N ALA A 25 13.32 -11.59 0.99
CA ALA A 25 13.93 -12.88 0.64
C ALA A 25 14.50 -12.87 -0.78
N ARG A 26 13.77 -12.31 -1.76
CA ARG A 26 14.25 -12.15 -3.13
C ARG A 26 15.54 -11.32 -3.20
N VAL A 27 15.60 -10.22 -2.47
CA VAL A 27 16.81 -9.38 -2.45
C VAL A 27 17.97 -10.10 -1.75
N LEU A 28 17.70 -10.71 -0.60
CA LEU A 28 18.70 -11.43 0.19
C LEU A 28 19.30 -12.61 -0.58
N SER A 29 18.54 -13.27 -1.44
CA SER A 29 19.01 -14.42 -2.23
C SER A 29 20.19 -14.09 -3.17
N ASP A 30 20.36 -12.82 -3.53
CA ASP A 30 21.50 -12.37 -4.36
C ASP A 30 22.77 -12.12 -3.51
N HIS A 31 22.65 -12.03 -2.16
CA HIS A 31 23.73 -11.59 -1.26
C HIS A 31 24.13 -12.63 -0.20
N TYR A 32 23.33 -13.67 0.02
CA TYR A 32 23.57 -14.69 1.05
C TYR A 32 23.64 -16.09 0.43
N THR A 33 24.43 -16.97 1.04
CA THR A 33 24.51 -18.37 0.64
C THR A 33 23.18 -19.08 0.88
N ARG A 34 22.49 -18.73 1.97
CA ARG A 34 21.19 -19.28 2.34
C ARG A 34 20.26 -18.19 2.88
N VAL A 35 18.98 -18.28 2.55
CA VAL A 35 17.92 -17.42 3.10
C VAL A 35 16.80 -18.32 3.63
N THR A 36 16.38 -18.10 4.87
CA THR A 36 15.23 -18.81 5.44
C THR A 36 14.13 -17.83 5.81
N VAL A 37 12.95 -18.01 5.24
CA VAL A 37 11.74 -17.24 5.58
C VAL A 37 10.93 -18.08 6.57
N PHE A 38 10.73 -17.57 7.78
CA PHE A 38 9.84 -18.19 8.76
C PHE A 38 8.46 -17.52 8.71
N GLU A 39 7.43 -18.32 8.43
CA GLU A 39 6.03 -17.89 8.44
C GLU A 39 5.23 -18.76 9.42
N ARG A 40 4.41 -18.15 10.24
CA ARG A 40 3.61 -18.87 11.23
C ARG A 40 2.37 -19.53 10.64
N ASP A 41 1.81 -18.93 9.56
CA ASP A 41 0.64 -19.46 8.88
C ASP A 41 1.00 -20.59 7.93
N ASP A 42 0.06 -21.47 7.67
CA ASP A 42 0.09 -22.35 6.52
C ASP A 42 -0.01 -21.53 5.23
N LEU A 43 0.90 -21.80 4.29
CA LEU A 43 0.99 -21.10 3.02
C LEU A 43 0.28 -21.91 1.93
N PRO A 44 -0.87 -21.43 1.41
CA PRO A 44 -1.65 -22.17 0.42
C PRO A 44 -0.88 -22.31 -0.90
N GLY A 45 -1.02 -23.45 -1.56
CA GLY A 45 -0.42 -23.74 -2.87
C GLY A 45 -1.07 -23.02 -4.06
N ALA A 46 -2.16 -22.27 -3.81
CA ALA A 46 -2.92 -21.49 -4.79
C ALA A 46 -3.29 -20.12 -4.22
N PRO A 47 -3.81 -19.17 -5.03
CA PRO A 47 -4.32 -17.90 -4.51
C PRO A 47 -5.44 -18.14 -3.49
N ALA A 48 -5.20 -17.83 -2.23
CA ALA A 48 -6.18 -17.95 -1.16
C ALA A 48 -5.89 -16.98 -0.02
N SER A 49 -6.94 -16.53 0.65
CA SER A 49 -6.84 -15.66 1.84
C SER A 49 -6.25 -16.41 3.03
N ARG A 50 -5.50 -15.70 3.87
CA ARG A 50 -4.82 -16.25 5.04
C ARG A 50 -5.24 -15.55 6.34
N ALA A 51 -5.24 -16.28 7.45
CA ALA A 51 -5.64 -15.76 8.76
C ALA A 51 -4.74 -14.61 9.25
N ALA A 52 -3.42 -14.69 9.02
CA ALA A 52 -2.49 -13.62 9.41
C ALA A 52 -2.53 -12.38 8.50
N VAL A 53 -3.27 -12.42 7.39
CA VAL A 53 -3.41 -11.30 6.44
C VAL A 53 -4.88 -10.94 6.27
N PRO A 54 -5.59 -10.51 7.34
CA PRO A 54 -7.04 -10.30 7.30
C PRO A 54 -7.47 -9.23 6.29
N GLN A 55 -6.56 -8.33 5.89
CA GLN A 55 -6.79 -7.29 4.89
C GLN A 55 -6.83 -7.83 3.45
N ASP A 56 -6.44 -9.07 3.19
CA ASP A 56 -6.35 -9.62 1.82
C ASP A 56 -7.70 -9.82 1.13
N ARG A 57 -8.79 -9.85 1.90
CA ARG A 57 -10.17 -9.93 1.41
C ARG A 57 -10.74 -8.60 0.96
N HIS A 58 -10.03 -7.51 1.23
CA HIS A 58 -10.46 -6.17 0.87
C HIS A 58 -9.87 -5.74 -0.47
N LEU A 59 -10.26 -4.57 -0.89
CA LEU A 59 -9.90 -3.94 -2.14
C LEU A 59 -8.38 -3.67 -2.24
N HIS A 60 -7.74 -4.19 -3.29
CA HIS A 60 -6.33 -4.00 -3.57
C HIS A 60 -6.08 -3.80 -5.06
N MET A 61 -5.18 -2.91 -5.41
CA MET A 61 -4.65 -2.76 -6.76
C MET A 61 -3.14 -2.50 -6.71
N LEU A 62 -2.45 -2.87 -7.76
CA LEU A 62 -1.02 -2.60 -7.92
C LEU A 62 -0.82 -1.34 -8.75
N MET A 63 -0.45 -0.25 -8.08
CA MET A 63 -0.19 1.03 -8.71
C MET A 63 1.01 0.96 -9.66
N ALA A 64 1.05 1.86 -10.64
CA ALA A 64 2.04 1.85 -11.72
C ALA A 64 3.50 1.83 -11.20
N ARG A 65 3.85 2.61 -10.20
CA ARG A 65 5.21 2.56 -9.61
C ARG A 65 5.47 1.22 -8.95
N GLY A 66 4.52 0.69 -8.20
CA GLY A 66 4.63 -0.64 -7.57
C GLY A 66 4.84 -1.73 -8.61
N ALA A 67 4.14 -1.68 -9.73
CA ALA A 67 4.31 -2.63 -10.83
C ALA A 67 5.75 -2.62 -11.37
N ILE A 68 6.32 -1.44 -11.62
CA ILE A 68 7.72 -1.28 -12.08
C ILE A 68 8.71 -1.87 -11.07
N GLU A 69 8.54 -1.57 -9.79
CA GLU A 69 9.45 -2.06 -8.74
C GLU A 69 9.32 -3.58 -8.54
N PHE A 70 8.10 -4.12 -8.55
CA PHE A 70 7.90 -5.57 -8.45
C PHE A 70 8.46 -6.30 -9.67
N GLU A 71 8.27 -5.79 -10.89
CA GLU A 71 8.88 -6.37 -12.09
C GLU A 71 10.41 -6.36 -12.02
N SER A 72 11.01 -5.31 -11.47
CA SER A 72 12.47 -5.23 -11.24
C SER A 72 12.95 -6.27 -10.21
N LEU A 73 12.16 -6.58 -9.19
CA LEU A 73 12.48 -7.61 -8.20
C LEU A 73 12.21 -9.02 -8.72
N PHE A 74 11.15 -9.19 -9.48
CA PHE A 74 10.62 -10.46 -9.97
C PHE A 74 10.35 -10.39 -11.48
N PRO A 75 11.38 -10.48 -12.33
CA PRO A 75 11.23 -10.38 -13.78
C PRO A 75 10.19 -11.37 -14.33
N GLY A 76 9.32 -10.90 -15.24
CA GLY A 76 8.22 -11.68 -15.82
C GLY A 76 6.95 -11.75 -14.94
N LEU A 77 6.93 -11.13 -13.77
CA LEU A 77 5.76 -11.12 -12.89
C LEU A 77 4.53 -10.51 -13.58
N LEU A 78 4.71 -9.34 -14.21
CA LEU A 78 3.60 -8.63 -14.84
C LEU A 78 3.03 -9.42 -16.04
N GLN A 79 3.90 -10.07 -16.82
CA GLN A 79 3.47 -10.92 -17.93
C GLN A 79 2.64 -12.10 -17.44
N ASP A 80 3.08 -12.79 -16.38
CA ASP A 80 2.35 -13.94 -15.84
C ASP A 80 1.01 -13.52 -15.19
N MET A 81 0.95 -12.36 -14.55
CA MET A 81 -0.31 -11.83 -14.03
C MET A 81 -1.32 -11.55 -15.14
N VAL A 82 -0.85 -10.94 -16.24
CA VAL A 82 -1.71 -10.69 -17.42
C VAL A 82 -2.18 -12.00 -18.04
N ALA A 83 -1.30 -12.98 -18.19
CA ALA A 83 -1.64 -14.30 -18.69
C ALA A 83 -2.64 -15.04 -17.79
N ALA A 84 -2.65 -14.74 -16.49
CA ALA A 84 -3.63 -15.25 -15.52
C ALA A 84 -4.96 -14.47 -15.51
N GLY A 85 -5.12 -13.46 -16.38
CA GLY A 85 -6.36 -12.69 -16.50
C GLY A 85 -6.44 -11.43 -15.62
N VAL A 86 -5.33 -11.03 -14.96
CA VAL A 86 -5.31 -9.78 -14.18
C VAL A 86 -5.64 -8.58 -15.06
N PRO A 87 -6.67 -7.79 -14.71
CA PRO A 87 -7.04 -6.61 -15.49
C PRO A 87 -5.93 -5.55 -15.52
N ILE A 88 -5.75 -4.92 -16.66
CA ILE A 88 -4.77 -3.87 -16.92
C ILE A 88 -5.49 -2.55 -17.16
N LEU A 89 -4.93 -1.47 -16.62
CA LEU A 89 -5.37 -0.10 -16.84
C LEU A 89 -4.34 0.63 -17.73
N GLU A 90 -4.21 0.19 -18.96
CA GLU A 90 -3.25 0.77 -19.90
C GLU A 90 -3.79 2.05 -20.54
N ASN A 91 -3.18 3.19 -20.19
CA ASN A 91 -3.41 4.46 -20.90
C ASN A 91 -4.90 4.74 -21.24
N ARG A 92 -5.79 4.14 -20.46
CA ARG A 92 -7.24 4.15 -20.62
C ARG A 92 -7.92 4.64 -19.35
N PRO A 93 -7.89 5.94 -19.08
CA PRO A 93 -8.50 6.50 -17.87
C PRO A 93 -10.03 6.32 -17.85
N ASP A 94 -10.66 6.05 -18.98
CA ASP A 94 -12.07 5.64 -19.08
C ASP A 94 -12.38 4.31 -18.39
N CYS A 95 -11.36 3.51 -18.04
CA CYS A 95 -11.50 2.32 -17.18
C CYS A 95 -11.51 2.65 -15.69
N ILE A 96 -11.40 3.92 -15.30
CA ILE A 96 -11.31 4.36 -13.91
C ILE A 96 -12.38 5.41 -13.64
N TYR A 97 -13.17 5.18 -12.60
CA TYR A 97 -13.95 6.21 -11.93
C TYR A 97 -13.27 6.51 -10.59
N LEU A 98 -12.77 7.71 -10.41
CA LEU A 98 -12.05 8.08 -9.20
C LEU A 98 -12.60 9.37 -8.60
N GLY A 99 -13.32 9.23 -7.52
CA GLY A 99 -13.71 10.30 -6.60
C GLY A 99 -12.71 10.42 -5.46
N ALA A 100 -12.10 11.58 -5.30
CA ALA A 100 -11.16 11.88 -4.23
C ALA A 100 -11.59 13.15 -3.50
N ALA A 101 -11.75 13.08 -2.18
CA ALA A 101 -12.14 14.22 -1.34
C ALA A 101 -13.42 14.97 -1.83
N GLY A 102 -14.39 14.25 -2.38
CA GLY A 102 -15.61 14.81 -2.94
C GLY A 102 -15.53 15.26 -4.40
N HIS A 103 -14.37 15.18 -5.03
CA HIS A 103 -14.14 15.55 -6.43
C HIS A 103 -14.01 14.32 -7.34
N VAL A 104 -14.74 14.28 -8.45
CA VAL A 104 -14.63 13.23 -9.44
C VAL A 104 -13.67 13.66 -10.55
N LEU A 105 -12.56 12.93 -10.70
CA LEU A 105 -11.54 13.31 -11.68
C LEU A 105 -12.01 13.14 -13.13
N GLY A 106 -11.66 14.10 -13.97
CA GLY A 106 -11.95 14.09 -15.40
C GLY A 106 -11.07 13.08 -16.16
N THR A 107 -11.48 11.81 -16.16
CA THR A 107 -10.72 10.68 -16.76
C THR A 107 -11.23 10.28 -18.15
N GLY A 108 -12.17 11.00 -18.75
CA GLY A 108 -12.82 10.66 -20.03
C GLY A 108 -11.95 10.81 -21.29
N GLN A 109 -10.64 11.04 -21.16
CA GLN A 109 -9.71 11.21 -22.28
C GLN A 109 -8.49 10.28 -22.13
N THR A 110 -7.94 9.82 -23.26
CA THR A 110 -6.69 9.06 -23.27
C THR A 110 -5.55 9.89 -22.67
N LEU A 111 -4.76 9.28 -21.78
CA LEU A 111 -3.58 9.91 -21.20
C LEU A 111 -2.52 10.17 -22.28
N ARG A 112 -1.75 11.24 -22.12
CA ARG A 112 -0.67 11.64 -23.04
C ARG A 112 0.52 10.72 -22.92
N ASP A 113 0.86 10.35 -21.68
CA ASP A 113 1.99 9.48 -21.38
C ASP A 113 1.47 8.11 -20.92
N LYS A 114 2.19 7.04 -21.28
CA LYS A 114 1.84 5.68 -20.87
C LYS A 114 1.73 5.57 -19.35
N PHE A 115 0.63 5.04 -18.93
CA PHE A 115 0.31 4.79 -17.52
C PHE A 115 -0.30 3.38 -17.44
N THR A 116 0.42 2.48 -16.78
CA THR A 116 -0.04 1.10 -16.62
C THR A 116 -0.14 0.77 -15.14
N ALA A 117 -1.33 0.40 -14.71
CA ALA A 117 -1.59 -0.19 -13.41
C ALA A 117 -2.27 -1.54 -13.58
N TYR A 118 -2.20 -2.38 -12.56
CA TYR A 118 -2.71 -3.74 -12.59
C TYR A 118 -3.68 -3.93 -11.44
N VAL A 119 -4.68 -4.75 -11.64
CA VAL A 119 -5.72 -5.00 -10.62
C VAL A 119 -5.74 -6.48 -10.22
N PRO A 120 -4.63 -7.00 -9.66
CA PRO A 120 -4.66 -8.34 -9.10
C PRO A 120 -5.39 -8.36 -7.76
N SER A 121 -6.06 -9.45 -7.43
CA SER A 121 -6.44 -9.68 -6.05
C SER A 121 -5.18 -9.82 -5.17
N ARG A 122 -5.29 -9.47 -3.90
CA ARG A 122 -4.17 -9.56 -2.97
C ARG A 122 -3.65 -11.01 -2.80
N PRO A 123 -4.54 -12.02 -2.68
CA PRO A 123 -4.10 -13.42 -2.65
C PRO A 123 -3.36 -13.85 -3.92
N HIS A 124 -3.82 -13.40 -5.11
CA HIS A 124 -3.16 -13.72 -6.37
C HIS A 124 -1.76 -13.12 -6.47
N LEU A 125 -1.62 -11.84 -6.16
CA LEU A 125 -0.31 -11.17 -6.17
C LEU A 125 0.67 -11.86 -5.20
N GLU A 126 0.25 -12.13 -3.96
CA GLU A 126 1.11 -12.78 -2.98
C GLU A 126 1.51 -14.20 -3.40
N TRP A 127 0.58 -14.97 -3.97
CA TRP A 127 0.87 -16.29 -4.50
C TRP A 127 1.88 -16.24 -5.66
N GLN A 128 1.74 -15.30 -6.58
CA GLN A 128 2.67 -15.11 -7.71
C GLN A 128 4.10 -14.78 -7.22
N LEU A 129 4.20 -13.95 -6.19
CA LEU A 129 5.50 -13.61 -5.58
C LEU A 129 6.09 -14.82 -4.84
N ARG A 130 5.27 -15.52 -4.04
CA ARG A 130 5.69 -16.69 -3.27
C ARG A 130 6.20 -17.82 -4.17
N ARG A 131 5.48 -18.15 -5.26
CA ARG A 131 5.92 -19.15 -6.23
C ARG A 131 7.32 -18.83 -6.76
N ARG A 132 7.59 -17.59 -7.11
CA ARG A 132 8.90 -17.15 -7.60
C ARG A 132 9.98 -17.20 -6.53
N VAL A 133 9.64 -16.95 -5.29
CA VAL A 133 10.60 -17.08 -4.17
C VAL A 133 10.93 -18.54 -3.91
N LEU A 134 9.94 -19.45 -3.98
CA LEU A 134 10.14 -20.89 -3.82
C LEU A 134 10.96 -21.51 -4.95
N ASP A 135 10.98 -20.91 -6.12
CA ASP A 135 11.80 -21.35 -7.26
C ASP A 135 13.28 -20.88 -7.17
N ILE A 136 13.68 -20.18 -6.10
CA ILE A 136 15.06 -19.74 -5.87
C ILE A 136 15.82 -20.79 -5.05
N ASP A 137 16.87 -21.38 -5.61
CA ASP A 137 17.60 -22.54 -5.05
C ASP A 137 18.10 -22.36 -3.62
N ASN A 138 18.44 -21.13 -3.20
CA ASN A 138 19.01 -20.83 -1.89
C ASN A 138 18.01 -20.17 -0.93
N VAL A 139 16.70 -20.28 -1.20
CA VAL A 139 15.65 -19.73 -0.34
C VAL A 139 14.73 -20.85 0.15
N ASP A 140 14.65 -21.01 1.46
CA ASP A 140 13.70 -21.90 2.12
C ASP A 140 12.57 -21.10 2.76
N VAL A 141 11.32 -21.52 2.57
CA VAL A 141 10.15 -20.98 3.27
C VAL A 141 9.64 -22.06 4.23
N VAL A 142 9.72 -21.77 5.53
CA VAL A 142 9.47 -22.75 6.59
C VAL A 142 8.30 -22.28 7.46
N GLN A 143 7.29 -23.14 7.62
CA GLN A 143 6.17 -22.88 8.51
C GLN A 143 6.59 -23.07 9.97
N ARG A 144 7.06 -22.03 10.60
CA ARG A 144 7.45 -21.96 12.02
C ARG A 144 7.27 -20.54 12.53
N HIS A 145 6.93 -20.41 13.79
CA HIS A 145 6.83 -19.11 14.44
C HIS A 145 8.17 -18.71 15.09
N VAL A 146 8.60 -17.47 14.87
CA VAL A 146 9.76 -16.89 15.53
C VAL A 146 9.31 -16.22 16.84
N LEU A 147 9.84 -16.71 17.97
CA LEU A 147 9.58 -16.13 19.27
C LEU A 147 10.26 -14.78 19.46
N GLU A 148 11.56 -14.74 19.20
CA GLU A 148 12.37 -13.53 19.32
C GLU A 148 13.72 -13.64 18.59
N PRO A 149 14.31 -12.52 18.14
CA PRO A 149 15.70 -12.46 17.73
C PRO A 149 16.64 -12.58 18.93
N ARG A 150 17.78 -13.24 18.74
CA ARG A 150 18.83 -13.38 19.77
C ARG A 150 19.88 -12.29 19.63
N PHE A 151 19.97 -11.45 20.65
CA PHE A 151 20.92 -10.35 20.73
C PHE A 151 22.16 -10.73 21.57
N ASP A 152 23.34 -10.47 20.99
CA ASP A 152 24.62 -10.58 21.69
C ASP A 152 25.02 -9.18 22.22
N PRO A 153 25.02 -8.96 23.54
CA PRO A 153 25.33 -7.66 24.14
C PRO A 153 26.81 -7.27 23.99
N VAL A 154 27.71 -8.23 23.86
CA VAL A 154 29.15 -7.98 23.70
C VAL A 154 29.44 -7.48 22.29
N ARG A 155 28.91 -8.18 21.29
CA ARG A 155 29.04 -7.80 19.88
C ARG A 155 28.06 -6.72 19.45
N ARG A 156 27.07 -6.41 20.28
CA ARG A 156 25.97 -5.45 20.03
C ARG A 156 25.23 -5.72 18.73
N ARG A 157 25.00 -7.00 18.43
CA ARG A 157 24.32 -7.46 17.23
C ARG A 157 23.33 -8.59 17.48
N VAL A 158 22.36 -8.72 16.62
CA VAL A 158 21.52 -9.90 16.52
C VAL A 158 22.30 -10.99 15.79
N THR A 159 22.28 -12.22 16.33
CA THR A 159 23.04 -13.37 15.84
C THR A 159 22.17 -14.50 15.30
N GLY A 160 20.86 -14.32 15.29
CA GLY A 160 19.89 -15.30 14.83
C GLY A 160 18.54 -15.14 15.49
N VAL A 161 17.71 -16.16 15.38
CA VAL A 161 16.34 -16.18 15.94
C VAL A 161 16.11 -17.42 16.78
N LEU A 162 15.22 -17.31 17.77
CA LEU A 162 14.68 -18.42 18.54
C LEU A 162 13.30 -18.77 17.99
N LEU A 163 13.09 -20.02 17.65
CA LEU A 163 11.80 -20.53 17.18
C LEU A 163 10.96 -21.04 18.36
N ASP A 164 9.63 -21.07 18.13
CA ASP A 164 8.69 -21.73 19.05
C ASP A 164 9.12 -23.19 19.30
N PRO A 165 8.85 -23.69 20.54
CA PRO A 165 9.10 -25.09 20.85
C PRO A 165 8.46 -26.02 19.82
N ASP A 166 9.19 -27.07 19.47
CA ASP A 166 8.68 -28.19 18.67
C ASP A 166 7.71 -29.06 19.51
N SER A 167 7.23 -30.17 18.92
CA SER A 167 6.35 -31.12 19.60
C SER A 167 6.96 -31.74 20.87
N ASP A 168 8.27 -31.70 20.99
CA ASP A 168 9.03 -32.24 22.14
C ASP A 168 9.33 -31.16 23.21
N GLY A 169 8.87 -29.92 22.98
CA GLY A 169 9.03 -28.79 23.89
C GLY A 169 10.39 -28.08 23.80
N ASN A 170 11.22 -28.38 22.80
CA ASN A 170 12.53 -27.78 22.60
C ASN A 170 12.45 -26.56 21.69
N SER A 171 12.91 -25.40 22.17
CA SER A 171 13.10 -24.23 21.33
C SER A 171 14.40 -24.35 20.51
N GLU A 172 14.32 -24.11 19.22
CA GLU A 172 15.45 -24.17 18.31
C GLU A 172 16.05 -22.78 18.09
N PHE A 173 17.37 -22.68 18.21
CA PHE A 173 18.10 -21.48 17.80
C PHE A 173 18.62 -21.63 16.38
N VAL A 174 18.25 -20.69 15.50
CA VAL A 174 18.75 -20.60 14.13
C VAL A 174 19.69 -19.41 14.03
N ALA A 175 20.98 -19.69 13.78
CA ALA A 175 22.00 -18.66 13.60
C ALA A 175 21.79 -17.91 12.28
N ALA A 176 22.05 -16.60 12.28
CA ALA A 176 21.95 -15.76 11.09
C ALA A 176 22.87 -14.54 11.19
N ASP A 177 23.44 -14.13 10.07
CA ASP A 177 24.24 -12.90 9.94
C ASP A 177 23.34 -11.66 9.88
N LEU A 178 22.14 -11.81 9.28
CA LEU A 178 21.11 -10.77 9.22
C LEU A 178 19.71 -11.36 9.45
N VAL A 179 18.93 -10.69 10.28
CA VAL A 179 17.49 -10.92 10.47
C VAL A 179 16.71 -9.76 9.90
N VAL A 180 15.75 -10.04 9.01
CA VAL A 180 14.80 -9.06 8.51
C VAL A 180 13.47 -9.23 9.23
N ASP A 181 13.07 -8.22 10.00
CA ASP A 181 11.77 -8.19 10.66
C ASP A 181 10.70 -7.65 9.69
N ALA A 182 10.04 -8.56 9.00
CA ALA A 182 8.90 -8.32 8.12
C ALA A 182 7.56 -8.77 8.76
N ALA A 183 7.49 -8.79 10.11
CA ALA A 183 6.30 -9.22 10.87
C ALA A 183 5.13 -8.21 10.80
N GLY A 184 5.26 -7.16 9.98
CA GLY A 184 4.20 -6.20 9.71
C GLY A 184 3.87 -5.29 10.89
N ARG A 185 2.63 -4.83 10.96
CA ARG A 185 2.14 -3.90 12.00
C ARG A 185 2.34 -4.42 13.42
N GLY A 186 2.28 -5.75 13.58
CA GLY A 186 2.42 -6.44 14.86
C GLY A 186 3.86 -6.68 15.30
N THR A 187 4.86 -6.12 14.62
CA THR A 187 6.27 -6.26 15.00
C THR A 187 6.52 -5.98 16.49
N ARG A 188 7.36 -6.79 17.11
CA ARG A 188 7.82 -6.61 18.48
C ARG A 188 9.20 -5.96 18.58
N LEU A 189 9.79 -5.56 17.45
CA LEU A 189 11.13 -4.97 17.40
C LEU A 189 11.30 -3.77 18.35
N PRO A 190 10.34 -2.82 18.49
CA PRO A 190 10.45 -1.74 19.47
C PRO A 190 10.60 -2.24 20.93
N VAL A 191 9.94 -3.35 21.28
CA VAL A 191 10.04 -3.98 22.60
C VAL A 191 11.40 -4.65 22.78
N TRP A 192 11.87 -5.35 21.77
CA TRP A 192 13.19 -6.00 21.80
C TRP A 192 14.31 -4.97 21.91
N LEU A 193 14.26 -3.88 21.15
CA LEU A 193 15.23 -2.78 21.24
C LEU A 193 15.34 -2.25 22.68
N THR A 194 14.20 -2.01 23.33
CA THR A 194 14.18 -1.56 24.74
C THR A 194 14.81 -2.58 25.68
N ARG A 195 14.54 -3.88 25.52
CA ARG A 195 15.15 -4.96 26.32
C ARG A 195 16.67 -5.04 26.13
N TRP A 196 17.16 -4.70 24.93
CA TRP A 196 18.60 -4.70 24.62
C TRP A 196 19.32 -3.41 24.99
N GLY A 197 18.62 -2.46 25.64
CA GLY A 197 19.18 -1.17 26.08
C GLY A 197 19.31 -0.13 24.97
N TYR A 198 18.54 -0.27 23.90
CA TYR A 198 18.38 0.77 22.87
C TYR A 198 17.15 1.63 23.15
N GLN A 199 17.12 2.80 22.53
CA GLN A 199 15.95 3.66 22.54
C GLN A 199 14.79 2.99 21.79
N ARG A 200 13.56 3.20 22.29
CA ARG A 200 12.36 2.87 21.52
C ARG A 200 12.20 3.90 20.41
N PRO A 201 11.91 3.50 19.14
CA PRO A 201 11.64 4.45 18.09
C PRO A 201 10.42 5.32 18.42
N ILE A 202 10.50 6.60 18.09
CA ILE A 202 9.35 7.49 18.12
C ILE A 202 8.31 6.95 17.13
N GLU A 203 7.06 6.93 17.49
CA GLU A 203 5.96 6.54 16.61
C GLU A 203 5.16 7.79 16.24
N GLU A 204 5.24 8.21 14.98
CA GLU A 204 4.30 9.18 14.42
C GLU A 204 3.00 8.44 14.12
N ALA A 205 1.87 8.92 14.64
CA ALA A 205 0.58 8.27 14.52
C ALA A 205 -0.49 9.25 14.05
N ILE A 206 -1.42 8.74 13.25
CA ILE A 206 -2.61 9.48 12.78
C ILE A 206 -3.80 8.57 13.06
N ASP A 207 -4.68 9.00 13.96
CA ASP A 207 -5.90 8.28 14.28
C ASP A 207 -6.97 8.64 13.24
N ILE A 208 -7.25 7.68 12.36
CA ILE A 208 -8.18 7.83 11.24
C ILE A 208 -9.47 7.04 11.44
N GLY A 209 -9.50 6.12 12.40
CA GLY A 209 -10.68 5.37 12.78
C GLY A 209 -11.43 4.72 11.62
N ILE A 210 -10.70 4.04 10.69
CA ILE A 210 -11.33 3.43 9.51
C ILE A 210 -11.87 2.03 9.82
N GLY A 211 -13.13 1.80 9.41
CA GLY A 211 -13.74 0.48 9.31
C GLY A 211 -14.07 0.12 7.87
N TYR A 212 -13.93 -1.16 7.51
CA TYR A 212 -14.22 -1.71 6.18
C TYR A 212 -15.24 -2.83 6.26
N ALA A 213 -16.09 -2.91 5.23
CA ALA A 213 -16.90 -4.06 4.94
C ALA A 213 -16.78 -4.38 3.45
N THR A 214 -16.50 -5.64 3.10
CA THR A 214 -16.28 -6.07 1.71
C THR A 214 -17.14 -7.27 1.38
N GLN A 215 -17.78 -7.23 0.21
CA GLN A 215 -18.51 -8.33 -0.37
C GLN A 215 -17.96 -8.65 -1.76
N GLN A 216 -17.72 -9.92 -2.02
CA GLN A 216 -17.45 -10.44 -3.36
C GLN A 216 -18.77 -10.68 -4.10
N PHE A 217 -18.77 -10.40 -5.40
CA PHE A 217 -19.92 -10.63 -6.25
C PHE A 217 -19.50 -10.91 -7.70
N ARG A 218 -20.42 -11.42 -8.48
CA ARG A 218 -20.31 -11.53 -9.93
C ARG A 218 -21.38 -10.70 -10.59
N MET A 219 -21.11 -10.20 -11.77
CA MET A 219 -22.08 -9.55 -12.63
C MET A 219 -21.75 -9.84 -14.09
N PRO A 220 -22.76 -9.79 -15.00
CA PRO A 220 -22.53 -10.00 -16.44
C PRO A 220 -21.47 -9.06 -16.99
N GLU A 221 -20.64 -9.56 -17.89
CA GLU A 221 -19.60 -8.77 -18.55
C GLU A 221 -20.17 -7.63 -19.41
N GLY A 222 -19.41 -6.56 -19.57
CA GLY A 222 -19.73 -5.46 -20.48
C GLY A 222 -20.82 -4.50 -19.97
N LEU A 223 -21.29 -4.63 -18.74
CA LEU A 223 -22.28 -3.70 -18.16
C LEU A 223 -21.67 -2.32 -17.85
N ILE A 224 -20.38 -2.30 -17.49
CA ILE A 224 -19.58 -1.09 -17.25
C ILE A 224 -18.20 -1.26 -17.92
N GLN A 225 -17.56 -0.15 -18.26
CA GLN A 225 -16.20 -0.16 -18.83
C GLN A 225 -15.14 -0.08 -17.75
N GLU A 226 -15.46 0.56 -16.65
CA GLU A 226 -14.58 0.78 -15.52
C GLU A 226 -14.17 -0.56 -14.88
N LYS A 227 -12.90 -0.68 -14.56
CA LYS A 227 -12.30 -1.80 -13.81
C LYS A 227 -11.97 -1.40 -12.38
N VAL A 228 -11.86 -0.09 -12.15
CA VAL A 228 -11.62 0.55 -10.85
C VAL A 228 -12.65 1.63 -10.66
N VAL A 229 -13.43 1.53 -9.61
CA VAL A 229 -14.42 2.52 -9.20
C VAL A 229 -14.14 2.88 -7.74
N VAL A 230 -13.87 4.14 -7.46
CA VAL A 230 -13.64 4.64 -6.11
C VAL A 230 -14.43 5.93 -5.90
N ALA A 231 -15.26 5.97 -4.88
CA ALA A 231 -15.84 7.18 -4.33
C ALA A 231 -15.27 7.34 -2.90
N GLY A 232 -14.24 8.18 -2.77
CA GLY A 232 -13.55 8.43 -1.51
C GLY A 232 -14.43 9.24 -0.55
N ALA A 233 -14.20 9.06 0.76
CA ALA A 233 -14.78 9.96 1.77
C ALA A 233 -14.31 11.40 1.54
N SER A 234 -15.09 12.35 2.00
CA SER A 234 -14.83 13.79 1.89
C SER A 234 -15.03 14.49 3.23
N HIS A 235 -14.88 15.81 3.24
CA HIS A 235 -15.17 16.61 4.43
C HIS A 235 -16.62 16.48 4.89
N ASP A 236 -17.55 16.36 3.94
CA ASP A 236 -18.99 16.34 4.22
C ASP A 236 -19.58 14.92 4.28
N GLU A 237 -18.86 13.91 3.77
CA GLU A 237 -19.28 12.53 3.72
C GLU A 237 -18.19 11.60 4.25
N SER A 238 -18.43 11.04 5.43
CA SER A 238 -17.49 10.14 6.09
C SER A 238 -17.51 8.70 5.55
N LEU A 239 -18.48 8.36 4.71
CA LEU A 239 -18.56 7.06 4.05
C LEU A 239 -17.97 7.15 2.64
N GLY A 240 -17.37 6.06 2.24
CA GLY A 240 -16.88 5.89 0.89
C GLY A 240 -17.00 4.44 0.45
N LEU A 241 -16.73 4.20 -0.82
CA LEU A 241 -16.70 2.87 -1.39
C LEU A 241 -15.64 2.73 -2.47
N GLY A 242 -15.27 1.48 -2.71
CA GLY A 242 -14.47 1.11 -3.86
C GLY A 242 -14.95 -0.21 -4.45
N MET A 243 -14.84 -0.33 -5.77
CA MET A 243 -15.19 -1.54 -6.50
C MET A 243 -14.09 -1.87 -7.49
N LEU A 244 -13.60 -3.11 -7.47
CA LEU A 244 -12.53 -3.58 -8.35
C LEU A 244 -12.92 -4.89 -9.02
N HIS A 245 -12.46 -5.02 -10.28
CA HIS A 245 -12.56 -6.25 -11.08
C HIS A 245 -11.24 -7.01 -11.02
N TYR A 246 -11.28 -8.30 -10.68
CA TYR A 246 -10.11 -9.16 -10.52
C TYR A 246 -9.98 -10.22 -11.63
N GLU A 247 -8.87 -10.98 -11.59
CA GLU A 247 -8.39 -11.92 -12.61
C GLU A 247 -9.36 -13.06 -12.98
N ASP A 248 -10.23 -13.45 -12.08
CA ASP A 248 -11.19 -14.57 -12.27
C ASP A 248 -12.60 -14.10 -12.62
N GLY A 249 -12.76 -12.85 -13.03
CA GLY A 249 -14.05 -12.22 -13.27
C GLY A 249 -14.81 -11.84 -12.01
N THR A 250 -14.19 -12.01 -10.84
CA THR A 250 -14.77 -11.59 -9.55
C THR A 250 -14.69 -10.07 -9.41
N TRP A 251 -15.76 -9.51 -8.87
CA TRP A 251 -15.79 -8.14 -8.39
C TRP A 251 -15.78 -8.11 -6.87
N VAL A 252 -15.16 -7.11 -6.31
CA VAL A 252 -15.28 -6.79 -4.89
C VAL A 252 -15.85 -5.41 -4.73
N LEU A 253 -16.83 -5.27 -3.83
CA LEU A 253 -17.35 -4.01 -3.35
C LEU A 253 -16.95 -3.84 -1.90
N THR A 254 -16.13 -2.83 -1.63
CA THR A 254 -15.73 -2.46 -0.28
C THR A 254 -16.36 -1.12 0.08
N THR A 255 -17.15 -1.09 1.14
CA THR A 255 -17.57 0.15 1.78
C THR A 255 -16.66 0.45 2.95
N PHE A 256 -16.37 1.72 3.21
CA PHE A 256 -15.56 2.13 4.34
C PHE A 256 -16.11 3.39 5.00
N GLY A 257 -15.84 3.52 6.29
CA GLY A 257 -16.14 4.72 7.05
C GLY A 257 -14.89 5.23 7.74
N VAL A 258 -14.63 6.54 7.65
CA VAL A 258 -13.53 7.25 8.33
C VAL A 258 -14.05 7.94 9.58
N ALA A 259 -13.16 8.40 10.46
CA ALA A 259 -13.51 9.06 11.72
C ALA A 259 -14.53 8.26 12.56
N ASN A 260 -14.34 6.94 12.62
CA ASN A 260 -15.21 5.98 13.33
C ASN A 260 -16.64 5.86 12.76
N ALA A 261 -16.94 6.41 11.58
CA ALA A 261 -18.18 6.16 10.88
C ALA A 261 -18.29 4.67 10.53
N LYS A 262 -19.50 4.11 10.68
CA LYS A 262 -19.72 2.69 10.48
C LYS A 262 -20.15 2.44 9.02
N PRO A 263 -19.37 1.70 8.24
CA PRO A 263 -19.76 1.36 6.87
C PRO A 263 -20.94 0.40 6.88
N PRO A 264 -21.78 0.40 5.81
CA PRO A 264 -22.75 -0.64 5.53
C PRO A 264 -22.10 -2.02 5.57
N LYS A 265 -22.81 -3.03 6.12
CA LYS A 265 -22.27 -4.37 6.33
C LYS A 265 -22.94 -5.45 5.50
N THR A 266 -24.14 -5.21 5.05
CA THR A 266 -24.88 -6.15 4.20
C THR A 266 -24.82 -5.69 2.74
N PHE A 267 -24.88 -6.65 1.81
CA PHE A 267 -24.82 -6.31 0.39
C PHE A 267 -25.92 -5.34 -0.06
N PRO A 268 -27.18 -5.48 0.36
CA PRO A 268 -28.23 -4.49 0.04
C PRO A 268 -27.92 -3.07 0.56
N GLU A 269 -27.38 -2.96 1.78
CA GLU A 269 -26.97 -1.65 2.31
C GLU A 269 -25.79 -1.05 1.55
N MET A 270 -24.83 -1.90 1.11
CA MET A 270 -23.72 -1.47 0.26
C MET A 270 -24.20 -0.96 -1.10
N LEU A 271 -25.19 -1.63 -1.69
CA LEU A 271 -25.82 -1.19 -2.94
C LEU A 271 -26.55 0.16 -2.75
N ALA A 272 -27.23 0.35 -1.63
CA ALA A 272 -27.89 1.62 -1.30
C ALA A 272 -26.88 2.78 -1.17
N LEU A 273 -25.71 2.52 -0.57
CA LEU A 273 -24.62 3.52 -0.54
C LEU A 273 -24.07 3.77 -1.94
N ALA A 274 -23.88 2.74 -2.75
CA ALA A 274 -23.44 2.90 -4.14
C ALA A 274 -24.41 3.76 -4.97
N ASP A 275 -25.71 3.60 -4.77
CA ASP A 275 -26.75 4.41 -5.43
C ASP A 275 -26.69 5.89 -5.04
N GLN A 276 -26.22 6.19 -3.82
CA GLN A 276 -26.04 7.57 -3.35
C GLN A 276 -24.74 8.22 -3.88
N LEU A 277 -23.65 7.45 -3.96
CA LEU A 277 -22.32 7.99 -4.23
C LEU A 277 -21.89 7.89 -5.70
N LEU A 278 -22.50 7.01 -6.48
CA LEU A 278 -22.07 6.72 -7.85
C LEU A 278 -23.11 7.16 -8.88
N PRO A 279 -22.69 7.46 -10.11
CA PRO A 279 -23.59 7.67 -11.25
C PRO A 279 -24.53 6.47 -11.50
N ALA A 280 -25.72 6.75 -12.00
CA ALA A 280 -26.82 5.79 -12.17
C ALA A 280 -26.47 4.54 -13.01
N HIS A 281 -25.51 4.62 -13.93
CA HIS A 281 -25.09 3.45 -14.72
C HIS A 281 -24.44 2.36 -13.87
N PHE A 282 -23.75 2.73 -12.77
CA PHE A 282 -23.22 1.76 -11.82
C PHE A 282 -24.33 1.06 -11.03
N SER A 283 -25.33 1.81 -10.58
CA SER A 283 -26.49 1.23 -9.88
C SER A 283 -27.25 0.27 -10.79
N ALA A 284 -27.41 0.62 -12.07
CA ALA A 284 -28.06 -0.24 -13.06
C ALA A 284 -27.26 -1.55 -13.31
N ALA A 285 -25.92 -1.50 -13.26
CA ALA A 285 -25.07 -2.67 -13.36
C ALA A 285 -25.13 -3.52 -12.08
N LEU A 286 -24.99 -2.87 -10.92
CA LEU A 286 -25.02 -3.52 -9.61
C LEU A 286 -26.36 -4.17 -9.27
N ALA A 287 -27.47 -3.71 -9.84
CA ALA A 287 -28.78 -4.37 -9.73
C ALA A 287 -28.80 -5.80 -10.32
N LYS A 288 -27.78 -6.14 -11.15
CA LYS A 288 -27.61 -7.50 -11.73
C LYS A 288 -26.48 -8.28 -11.03
N ALA A 289 -25.94 -7.74 -9.96
CA ALA A 289 -24.86 -8.37 -9.22
C ALA A 289 -25.37 -9.49 -8.32
N GLU A 290 -24.68 -10.61 -8.32
CA GLU A 290 -24.94 -11.78 -7.50
C GLU A 290 -23.80 -11.92 -6.47
N PRO A 291 -24.05 -11.63 -5.17
CA PRO A 291 -23.05 -11.79 -4.14
C PRO A 291 -22.76 -13.27 -3.87
N PHE A 292 -21.52 -13.56 -3.51
CA PHE A 292 -21.10 -14.89 -3.05
C PHE A 292 -20.09 -14.79 -1.92
N GLY A 293 -19.92 -15.88 -1.18
CA GLY A 293 -19.04 -15.92 -0.01
C GLY A 293 -19.58 -15.05 1.15
N GLU A 294 -18.90 -15.14 2.27
CA GLU A 294 -19.22 -14.35 3.46
C GLU A 294 -18.59 -12.95 3.39
N PRO A 295 -19.31 -11.90 3.81
CA PRO A 295 -18.73 -10.57 3.89
C PRO A 295 -17.54 -10.53 4.85
N ALA A 296 -16.51 -9.78 4.47
CA ALA A 296 -15.31 -9.57 5.27
C ALA A 296 -15.34 -8.21 5.96
N PHE A 297 -14.89 -8.17 7.21
CA PHE A 297 -14.81 -6.94 8.01
C PHE A 297 -13.38 -6.71 8.50
N HIS A 298 -12.94 -5.46 8.47
CA HIS A 298 -11.63 -5.09 9.00
C HIS A 298 -11.68 -3.70 9.63
N ALA A 299 -10.83 -3.47 10.62
CA ALA A 299 -10.63 -2.17 11.23
C ALA A 299 -9.16 -1.74 11.11
N PHE A 300 -8.96 -0.51 10.71
CA PHE A 300 -7.65 0.11 10.65
C PHE A 300 -7.72 1.46 11.39
N PRO A 301 -7.57 1.46 12.71
CA PRO A 301 -7.80 2.66 13.50
C PRO A 301 -6.72 3.72 13.31
N VAL A 302 -5.44 3.31 13.14
CA VAL A 302 -4.29 4.22 13.22
C VAL A 302 -3.28 3.92 12.12
N SER A 303 -2.92 4.94 11.34
CA SER A 303 -1.70 4.96 10.53
C SER A 303 -0.50 5.17 11.44
N ARG A 304 0.61 4.46 11.20
CA ARG A 304 1.76 4.52 12.10
C ARG A 304 3.07 4.47 11.33
N TRP A 305 3.98 5.39 11.68
CA TRP A 305 5.35 5.39 11.20
C TRP A 305 6.33 5.32 12.37
N ARG A 306 7.07 4.22 12.47
CA ARG A 306 8.12 4.03 13.47
C ARG A 306 9.42 4.61 12.96
N ARG A 307 9.91 5.65 13.63
CA ARG A 307 11.05 6.46 13.22
C ARG A 307 12.36 5.80 13.65
N TYR A 308 12.67 4.64 13.08
CA TYR A 308 13.96 3.98 13.29
C TYR A 308 15.14 4.82 12.79
N ASP A 309 14.91 5.68 11.81
CA ASP A 309 15.87 6.66 11.27
C ASP A 309 16.28 7.76 12.27
N LYS A 310 15.55 7.92 13.37
CA LYS A 310 15.81 8.90 14.42
C LYS A 310 16.51 8.32 15.64
N LEU A 311 16.80 7.03 15.62
CA LEU A 311 17.54 6.41 16.71
C LEU A 311 19.02 6.74 16.63
N ASP A 312 19.61 7.18 17.75
CA ASP A 312 21.05 7.49 17.81
C ASP A 312 21.91 6.24 17.55
N ARG A 313 21.39 5.07 17.95
CA ARG A 313 22.06 3.76 17.78
C ARG A 313 21.04 2.70 17.44
N PHE A 314 21.42 1.79 16.57
CA PHE A 314 20.65 0.62 16.18
C PHE A 314 21.55 -0.63 16.23
N PRO A 315 21.05 -1.81 16.66
CA PRO A 315 21.87 -3.02 16.68
C PRO A 315 22.17 -3.50 15.26
N ALA A 316 23.39 -4.00 15.04
CA ALA A 316 23.72 -4.70 13.81
C ALA A 316 22.98 -6.06 13.73
N GLY A 317 22.92 -6.66 12.56
CA GLY A 317 22.35 -7.99 12.34
C GLY A 317 20.83 -8.07 12.38
N ILE A 318 20.12 -6.94 12.45
CA ILE A 318 18.66 -6.90 12.30
C ILE A 318 18.21 -5.62 11.58
N VAL A 319 17.18 -5.73 10.74
CA VAL A 319 16.55 -4.59 10.07
C VAL A 319 15.03 -4.73 10.06
N PRO A 320 14.25 -3.66 10.28
CA PRO A 320 12.81 -3.65 10.08
C PRO A 320 12.47 -3.45 8.59
N PHE A 321 11.35 -4.05 8.14
CA PHE A 321 10.94 -4.01 6.75
C PHE A 321 9.41 -4.01 6.57
N GLY A 322 8.91 -3.31 5.55
CA GLY A 322 7.48 -3.22 5.25
C GLY A 322 6.69 -2.48 6.32
N ASP A 323 5.54 -3.02 6.70
CA ASP A 323 4.66 -2.45 7.73
C ASP A 323 5.26 -2.49 9.16
N ALA A 324 6.37 -3.20 9.35
CA ALA A 324 7.15 -3.09 10.58
C ALA A 324 7.78 -1.70 10.75
N VAL A 325 7.99 -0.97 9.63
CA VAL A 325 8.45 0.42 9.61
C VAL A 325 7.28 1.39 9.55
N VAL A 326 6.43 1.26 8.53
CA VAL A 326 5.34 2.20 8.29
C VAL A 326 4.10 1.51 7.75
N SER A 327 2.94 1.77 8.36
CA SER A 327 1.63 1.37 7.87
C SER A 327 0.79 2.60 7.55
N PHE A 328 0.47 2.78 6.29
CA PHE A 328 -0.32 3.90 5.78
C PHE A 328 -1.82 3.64 5.87
N ASN A 329 -2.61 4.69 5.79
CA ASN A 329 -4.03 4.59 5.52
C ASN A 329 -4.27 3.78 4.23
N PRO A 330 -4.98 2.64 4.31
CA PRO A 330 -5.18 1.75 3.16
C PRO A 330 -5.95 2.37 2.01
N THR A 331 -6.77 3.40 2.25
CA THR A 331 -7.56 4.08 1.20
C THR A 331 -6.68 4.76 0.14
N PHE A 332 -5.44 5.10 0.48
CA PHE A 332 -4.48 5.64 -0.49
C PHE A 332 -3.81 4.55 -1.37
N GLY A 333 -3.92 3.27 -1.02
CA GLY A 333 -3.44 2.15 -1.84
C GLY A 333 -1.91 2.05 -2.02
N GLN A 334 -1.09 2.76 -1.25
CA GLN A 334 0.35 2.94 -1.51
C GLN A 334 1.25 1.95 -0.77
N GLY A 335 0.73 1.19 0.21
CA GLY A 335 1.54 0.32 1.08
C GLY A 335 2.40 -0.71 0.33
N MET A 336 1.85 -1.40 -0.67
CA MET A 336 2.60 -2.39 -1.46
C MET A 336 3.71 -1.74 -2.30
N THR A 337 3.43 -0.58 -2.89
CA THR A 337 4.43 0.20 -3.63
C THR A 337 5.58 0.63 -2.72
N MET A 338 5.28 1.09 -1.50
CA MET A 338 6.32 1.48 -0.54
C MET A 338 7.17 0.28 -0.10
N THR A 339 6.55 -0.89 0.07
CA THR A 339 7.26 -2.14 0.36
C THR A 339 8.22 -2.53 -0.77
N SER A 340 7.80 -2.45 -2.03
CA SER A 340 8.66 -2.76 -3.17
C SER A 340 9.83 -1.78 -3.32
N LEU A 341 9.62 -0.49 -3.04
CA LEU A 341 10.69 0.52 -2.98
C LEU A 341 11.71 0.21 -1.87
N GLN A 342 11.26 -0.27 -0.70
CA GLN A 342 12.16 -0.73 0.36
C GLN A 342 13.03 -1.91 -0.09
N GLY A 343 12.53 -2.80 -0.96
CA GLY A 343 13.34 -3.85 -1.59
C GLY A 343 14.54 -3.28 -2.34
N GLY A 344 14.34 -2.21 -3.12
CA GLY A 344 15.43 -1.50 -3.77
C GLY A 344 16.40 -0.81 -2.80
N HIS A 345 15.92 -0.34 -1.65
CA HIS A 345 16.79 0.21 -0.59
C HIS A 345 17.60 -0.88 0.10
N LEU A 346 16.99 -2.02 0.42
CA LEU A 346 17.67 -3.16 1.02
C LEU A 346 18.80 -3.66 0.11
N ARG A 347 18.54 -3.79 -1.21
CA ARG A 347 19.56 -4.19 -2.19
C ARG A 347 20.80 -3.28 -2.13
N ARG A 348 20.60 -1.95 -2.11
CA ARG A 348 21.71 -0.99 -2.02
C ARG A 348 22.39 -1.00 -0.65
N ALA A 349 21.63 -1.15 0.43
CA ALA A 349 22.21 -1.22 1.77
C ALA A 349 23.11 -2.45 1.93
N LEU A 350 22.77 -3.57 1.31
CA LEU A 350 23.58 -4.80 1.34
C LEU A 350 24.91 -4.72 0.58
N GLU A 351 25.14 -3.67 -0.19
CA GLU A 351 26.45 -3.38 -0.80
C GLU A 351 27.44 -2.77 0.20
N LEU A 352 26.96 -2.34 1.38
CA LEU A 352 27.74 -1.73 2.45
C LEU A 352 28.23 -2.79 3.46
N PRO A 353 29.21 -2.42 4.35
CA PRO A 353 29.57 -3.25 5.50
C PRO A 353 28.36 -3.59 6.39
N ASP A 354 28.41 -4.76 7.04
CA ASP A 354 27.28 -5.30 7.81
C ASP A 354 26.76 -4.39 8.94
N ASP A 355 27.64 -3.61 9.54
CA ASP A 355 27.30 -2.66 10.61
C ASP A 355 26.65 -1.36 10.08
N GLU A 356 26.75 -1.08 8.78
CA GLU A 356 26.13 0.08 8.11
C GLU A 356 24.76 -0.25 7.49
N VAL A 357 24.44 -1.53 7.23
CA VAL A 357 23.22 -1.96 6.52
C VAL A 357 21.97 -1.40 7.17
N ALA A 358 21.82 -1.53 8.48
CA ALA A 358 20.62 -1.08 9.19
C ALA A 358 20.46 0.44 9.15
N ALA A 359 21.53 1.18 9.34
CA ALA A 359 21.51 2.65 9.32
C ALA A 359 21.12 3.17 7.92
N GLU A 360 21.72 2.63 6.87
CA GLU A 360 21.43 3.04 5.49
C GLU A 360 19.98 2.67 5.10
N LEU A 361 19.54 1.45 5.38
CA LEU A 361 18.16 1.03 5.07
C LEU A 361 17.13 1.92 5.77
N ASN A 362 17.31 2.17 7.07
CA ASN A 362 16.41 3.03 7.84
C ASN A 362 16.39 4.46 7.30
N ARG A 363 17.55 5.02 6.95
CA ARG A 363 17.67 6.36 6.37
C ARG A 363 17.03 6.47 4.98
N ALA A 364 17.31 5.50 4.10
CA ALA A 364 16.76 5.48 2.74
C ALA A 364 15.24 5.28 2.76
N THR A 365 14.75 4.37 3.60
CA THR A 365 13.32 4.14 3.81
C THR A 365 12.64 5.41 4.32
N ALA A 366 13.19 6.08 5.33
CA ALA A 366 12.62 7.31 5.86
C ALA A 366 12.55 8.43 4.81
N LYS A 367 13.58 8.55 3.97
CA LYS A 367 13.63 9.55 2.89
C LYS A 367 12.50 9.36 1.86
N THR A 368 12.17 8.12 1.52
CA THR A 368 11.06 7.82 0.60
C THR A 368 9.70 7.85 1.30
N THR A 369 9.65 7.49 2.58
CA THR A 369 8.41 7.51 3.37
C THR A 369 7.92 8.92 3.64
N PHE A 370 8.82 9.86 3.93
CA PHE A 370 8.45 11.22 4.37
C PHE A 370 7.46 11.94 3.44
N PRO A 371 7.69 12.04 2.11
CA PRO A 371 6.74 12.72 1.23
C PRO A 371 5.39 12.00 1.13
N VAL A 372 5.38 10.68 1.13
CA VAL A 372 4.16 9.87 1.04
C VAL A 372 3.36 9.95 2.34
N TRP A 373 4.03 9.84 3.48
CA TRP A 373 3.44 10.04 4.80
C TRP A 373 2.81 11.42 4.94
N THR A 374 3.55 12.47 4.56
CA THR A 374 3.06 13.86 4.64
C THR A 374 1.82 14.06 3.76
N MET A 375 1.80 13.51 2.56
CA MET A 375 0.63 13.60 1.67
C MET A 375 -0.59 12.90 2.29
N ASN A 376 -0.41 11.67 2.79
CA ASN A 376 -1.49 10.92 3.45
C ASN A 376 -2.00 11.69 4.68
N ALA A 377 -1.09 12.18 5.53
CA ALA A 377 -1.42 12.92 6.73
C ALA A 377 -2.22 14.20 6.44
N ILE A 378 -1.83 14.97 5.42
CA ILE A 378 -2.57 16.15 4.98
C ILE A 378 -3.97 15.75 4.51
N GLY A 379 -4.08 14.69 3.71
CA GLY A 379 -5.37 14.14 3.25
C GLY A 379 -6.25 13.70 4.42
N ASP A 380 -5.71 12.90 5.34
CA ASP A 380 -6.42 12.37 6.50
C ASP A 380 -6.93 13.49 7.42
N VAL A 381 -6.08 14.47 7.75
CA VAL A 381 -6.44 15.59 8.63
C VAL A 381 -7.43 16.56 7.96
N THR A 382 -7.33 16.76 6.65
CA THR A 382 -8.16 17.75 5.94
C THR A 382 -9.51 17.20 5.52
N PHE A 383 -9.53 15.97 5.00
CA PHE A 383 -10.73 15.39 4.38
C PHE A 383 -11.38 14.29 5.22
N HIS A 384 -10.62 13.63 6.08
CA HIS A 384 -11.10 12.49 6.86
C HIS A 384 -11.25 12.77 8.35
N HIS A 385 -11.09 14.03 8.78
CA HIS A 385 -11.18 14.43 10.20
C HIS A 385 -10.30 13.61 11.15
N ALA A 386 -9.15 13.12 10.66
CA ALA A 386 -8.22 12.35 11.46
C ALA A 386 -7.56 13.21 12.53
N GLU A 387 -7.24 12.57 13.66
CA GLU A 387 -6.56 13.21 14.79
C GLU A 387 -5.09 12.80 14.86
N THR A 388 -4.24 13.71 15.29
CA THR A 388 -2.83 13.50 15.57
C THR A 388 -2.37 14.44 16.67
N GLU A 389 -1.35 14.04 17.43
CA GLU A 389 -0.82 14.87 18.54
C GLU A 389 -0.32 16.25 18.10
N THR A 390 0.26 16.32 16.90
CA THR A 390 0.78 17.59 16.38
C THR A 390 0.42 17.75 14.90
N ILE A 391 -0.27 18.85 14.57
CA ILE A 391 -0.59 19.23 13.20
C ILE A 391 0.36 20.36 12.79
N PRO A 392 1.31 20.12 11.85
CA PRO A 392 2.12 21.20 11.31
C PRO A 392 1.26 22.30 10.70
N TRP A 393 1.61 23.55 10.94
CA TRP A 393 0.83 24.72 10.53
C TRP A 393 0.48 24.77 9.03
N TYR A 394 1.30 24.13 8.20
CA TYR A 394 1.13 24.12 6.74
C TYR A 394 0.18 23.02 6.22
N TRP A 395 -0.22 22.05 7.04
CA TRP A 395 -1.06 20.93 6.55
C TRP A 395 -2.44 21.41 6.12
N ARG A 396 -3.16 22.15 6.94
CA ARG A 396 -4.50 22.65 6.60
C ARG A 396 -4.51 23.55 5.38
N PRO A 397 -3.63 24.59 5.26
CA PRO A 397 -3.53 25.37 4.04
C PRO A 397 -3.17 24.54 2.79
N SER A 398 -2.28 23.56 2.93
CA SER A 398 -1.95 22.66 1.82
C SER A 398 -3.13 21.81 1.37
N GLY A 399 -3.93 21.31 2.33
CA GLY A 399 -5.16 20.57 2.03
C GLY A 399 -6.18 21.44 1.29
N ALA A 400 -6.42 22.67 1.73
CA ALA A 400 -7.33 23.59 1.05
C ALA A 400 -6.87 23.94 -0.37
N LEU A 401 -5.56 24.13 -0.59
CA LEU A 401 -5.02 24.33 -1.93
C LEU A 401 -5.18 23.09 -2.81
N PHE A 402 -5.03 21.92 -2.21
CA PHE A 402 -5.19 20.65 -2.91
C PHE A 402 -6.65 20.39 -3.28
N ASP A 403 -7.59 20.74 -2.42
CA ASP A 403 -9.03 20.75 -2.70
C ASP A 403 -9.37 21.59 -3.96
N GLN A 404 -8.87 22.82 -4.00
CA GLN A 404 -9.01 23.69 -5.18
C GLN A 404 -8.37 23.09 -6.44
N PHE A 405 -7.28 22.36 -6.30
CA PHE A 405 -6.66 21.66 -7.40
C PHE A 405 -7.53 20.49 -7.89
N LEU A 406 -8.08 19.69 -6.99
CA LEU A 406 -8.97 18.57 -7.32
C LEU A 406 -10.24 19.08 -8.03
N GLY A 407 -10.85 20.16 -7.56
CA GLY A 407 -11.99 20.80 -8.24
C GLY A 407 -11.68 21.22 -9.68
N ALA A 408 -10.47 21.73 -9.95
CA ALA A 408 -10.05 22.00 -11.33
C ALA A 408 -9.81 20.72 -12.15
N ALA A 409 -9.36 19.64 -11.51
CA ALA A 409 -9.07 18.36 -12.16
C ALA A 409 -10.34 17.58 -12.56
N GLU A 410 -11.53 17.94 -12.07
CA GLU A 410 -12.81 17.34 -12.50
C GLU A 410 -13.05 17.51 -14.00
N THR A 411 -12.68 18.66 -14.55
CA THR A 411 -12.97 19.01 -15.94
C THR A 411 -11.71 19.34 -16.77
N ASP A 412 -10.51 19.24 -16.17
CA ASP A 412 -9.25 19.43 -16.86
C ASP A 412 -8.43 18.12 -16.83
N SER A 413 -8.42 17.38 -17.94
CA SER A 413 -7.75 16.09 -18.08
C SER A 413 -6.24 16.13 -17.83
N VAL A 414 -5.57 17.27 -18.07
CA VAL A 414 -4.13 17.43 -17.81
C VAL A 414 -3.86 17.48 -16.31
N LEU A 415 -4.74 18.09 -15.52
CA LEU A 415 -4.66 18.10 -14.07
C LEU A 415 -5.01 16.74 -13.48
N ALA A 416 -6.05 16.07 -14.02
CA ALA A 416 -6.42 14.71 -13.64
C ALA A 416 -5.28 13.72 -13.91
N GLU A 417 -4.64 13.78 -15.09
CA GLU A 417 -3.48 12.96 -15.42
C GLU A 417 -2.31 13.23 -14.50
N TRP A 418 -2.00 14.50 -14.23
CA TRP A 418 -0.94 14.87 -13.29
C TRP A 418 -1.18 14.27 -11.91
N PHE A 419 -2.43 14.34 -11.42
CA PHE A 419 -2.80 13.73 -10.15
C PHE A 419 -2.61 12.21 -10.15
N LEU A 420 -3.19 11.50 -11.13
CA LEU A 420 -3.10 10.04 -11.23
C LEU A 420 -1.65 9.54 -11.22
N ARG A 421 -0.78 10.19 -12.00
CA ARG A 421 0.64 9.83 -12.08
C ARG A 421 1.36 10.04 -10.75
N ARG A 422 1.08 11.14 -10.06
CA ARG A 422 1.68 11.45 -8.75
C ARG A 422 1.11 10.57 -7.64
N PHE A 423 -0.19 10.35 -7.65
CA PHE A 423 -0.86 9.46 -6.69
C PHE A 423 -0.36 8.01 -6.81
N SER A 424 -0.05 7.57 -8.03
CA SER A 424 0.59 6.28 -8.32
C SER A 424 2.11 6.27 -8.06
N LEU A 425 2.67 7.34 -7.50
CA LEU A 425 4.09 7.51 -7.17
C LEU A 425 5.02 7.37 -8.39
N LEU A 426 4.49 7.52 -9.62
CA LEU A 426 5.20 7.24 -10.86
C LEU A 426 6.25 8.30 -11.17
N ASP A 427 5.89 9.58 -11.16
CA ASP A 427 6.78 10.68 -11.54
C ASP A 427 7.60 11.22 -10.36
N SER A 428 7.02 11.21 -9.18
CA SER A 428 7.65 11.68 -7.94
C SER A 428 6.86 11.22 -6.74
N LEU A 429 7.55 11.07 -5.61
CA LEU A 429 6.93 10.83 -4.31
C LEU A 429 6.27 12.09 -3.72
N TYR A 430 6.63 13.28 -4.23
CA TYR A 430 6.10 14.55 -3.74
C TYR A 430 4.88 14.99 -4.54
N MET A 431 3.78 15.28 -3.85
CA MET A 431 2.54 15.84 -4.42
C MET A 431 2.57 17.37 -4.55
N VAL A 432 3.73 17.97 -4.81
CA VAL A 432 3.88 19.41 -5.00
C VAL A 432 3.74 19.74 -6.49
N PRO A 433 2.68 20.46 -6.90
CA PRO A 433 2.51 20.82 -8.30
C PRO A 433 3.55 21.88 -8.73
N PRO A 434 4.17 21.73 -9.90
CA PRO A 434 5.05 22.76 -10.43
C PRO A 434 4.25 24.02 -10.82
N PRO A 435 4.91 25.20 -10.91
CA PRO A 435 4.21 26.48 -11.18
C PRO A 435 3.29 26.46 -12.40
N ARG A 436 3.65 25.75 -13.46
CA ARG A 436 2.83 25.58 -14.67
C ARG A 436 1.49 24.87 -14.39
N ILE A 437 1.49 23.89 -13.50
CA ILE A 437 0.30 23.13 -13.10
C ILE A 437 -0.56 23.98 -12.17
N ILE A 438 0.06 24.66 -11.20
CA ILE A 438 -0.64 25.62 -10.32
C ILE A 438 -1.31 26.71 -11.16
N GLY A 439 -0.59 27.34 -12.08
CA GLY A 439 -1.13 28.39 -12.94
C GLY A 439 -2.25 27.89 -13.89
N ARG A 440 -2.22 26.59 -14.26
CA ARG A 440 -3.31 25.97 -15.03
C ARG A 440 -4.56 25.80 -14.16
N ALA A 441 -4.42 25.25 -12.95
CA ALA A 441 -5.53 25.07 -12.02
C ALA A 441 -6.18 26.43 -11.66
N MET A 442 -5.38 27.43 -11.31
CA MET A 442 -5.88 28.78 -11.02
C MET A 442 -6.66 29.39 -12.20
N ARG A 443 -6.11 29.35 -13.42
CA ARG A 443 -6.81 29.86 -14.62
C ARG A 443 -8.10 29.11 -14.88
N HIS A 444 -8.12 27.80 -14.65
CA HIS A 444 -9.30 26.98 -14.81
C HIS A 444 -10.39 27.37 -13.82
N ASN A 445 -10.08 27.48 -12.53
CA ASN A 445 -11.02 27.89 -11.49
C ASN A 445 -11.57 29.30 -11.71
N ILE A 446 -10.73 30.26 -12.15
CA ILE A 446 -11.18 31.61 -12.51
C ILE A 446 -12.20 31.55 -13.66
N ARG A 447 -11.97 30.71 -14.68
CA ARG A 447 -12.91 30.56 -15.81
C ARG A 447 -14.25 29.95 -15.37
N LEU A 448 -14.21 28.92 -14.50
CA LEU A 448 -15.41 28.30 -13.92
C LEU A 448 -16.22 29.36 -13.15
N TRP A 449 -15.57 30.08 -12.24
CA TRP A 449 -16.21 31.14 -11.46
C TRP A 449 -16.86 32.25 -12.32
N TRP A 450 -16.20 32.67 -13.45
CA TRP A 450 -16.78 33.60 -14.39
C TRP A 450 -17.99 33.04 -15.14
N ARG A 451 -17.99 31.75 -15.47
CA ARG A 451 -19.10 31.07 -16.15
C ARG A 451 -20.31 31.02 -15.23
N GLU A 452 -20.14 30.52 -14.00
CA GLU A 452 -21.20 30.44 -12.98
C GLU A 452 -21.84 31.83 -12.72
N ARG A 453 -21.04 32.88 -12.60
CA ARG A 453 -21.57 34.24 -12.44
C ARG A 453 -22.32 34.76 -13.65
N ARG A 454 -21.98 34.33 -14.86
CA ARG A 454 -22.73 34.70 -16.07
C ARG A 454 -24.07 33.97 -16.13
N GLU A 455 -24.10 32.69 -15.75
CA GLU A 455 -25.31 31.86 -15.73
C GLU A 455 -26.27 32.24 -14.61
N ALA A 456 -25.74 32.69 -13.47
CA ALA A 456 -26.54 33.21 -12.34
C ALA A 456 -27.12 34.61 -12.55
N ARG A 457 -26.75 35.34 -13.62
CA ARG A 457 -27.40 36.61 -13.94
C ARG A 457 -28.78 36.33 -14.49
N PRO A 458 -29.88 36.88 -13.87
CA PRO A 458 -31.22 36.76 -14.41
C PRO A 458 -31.22 37.28 -15.84
N LYS A 459 -31.74 36.47 -16.78
CA LYS A 459 -32.04 36.94 -18.12
C LYS A 459 -32.96 38.17 -17.94
N ALA A 460 -32.47 39.36 -18.31
CA ALA A 460 -33.31 40.54 -18.33
C ALA A 460 -34.55 40.19 -19.16
N ALA A 461 -35.71 40.28 -18.53
CA ALA A 461 -36.99 40.12 -19.20
C ALA A 461 -37.05 41.20 -20.29
N VAL A 462 -37.12 40.75 -21.57
CA VAL A 462 -37.42 41.58 -22.71
C VAL A 462 -38.91 41.69 -22.84
#